data_6aa01190b95cad9fcc4374b14ffaa416
#
_entry.id   6aa01190b95cad9fcc4374b14ffaa416
#
_cell.length_a   1.000
_cell.length_b   1.000
_cell.length_c   1.000
_cell.angle_alpha   90.00
_cell.angle_beta   90.00
_cell.angle_gamma   90.00
#
_symmetry.space_group_name_H-M   'P 1'
#
loop_
_entity.id
_entity.type
_entity.pdbx_description
1 polymer ?
#
loop_
_entity_poly.entity_id
_entity_poly.type
_entity_poly.pdbx_seq_one_letter_code
_entity_poly.pdbx_strand_id
1 'polypeptide(L)'
;MRRTAVAIVALTTLAASACSSSSSTSTTSAAAGGAGSASSSSGLSGTVTVLAAASLTESFTTIGKMFEAAHPGVTVKLSFGASSTLAQQINNGAPADVFASAAPKNMMQVTDKGGASNPKNFVQNQMEIAVPPSNPANVATVADLAKPEVKVALCQIQVPCGATAEKVFVNAKVVVRPVTREADVKATLTKVELKEVDAGVVYVTDVKSAGTKVKGIVIPADINASTEYPIAALTKAPNAAGAQAFVDYVLSAPAQQVLTAAGFMAP
;
A
#
# COMPACT_ATOMS: atom_id res chain seq x y z
N MET A 1 -52.17 -12.24 -5.71
CA MET A 1 -53.22 -11.61 -6.53
C MET A 1 -52.78 -10.21 -6.97
N ARG A 2 -52.93 -9.97 -8.23
CA ARG A 2 -52.85 -8.80 -9.12
C ARG A 2 -51.54 -8.67 -9.90
N ARG A 3 -51.62 -9.24 -11.09
CA ARG A 3 -50.86 -8.96 -12.31
C ARG A 3 -51.41 -7.67 -12.94
N THR A 4 -50.53 -6.84 -13.48
CA THR A 4 -50.90 -5.91 -14.55
C THR A 4 -49.75 -5.81 -15.55
N ALA A 5 -50.03 -6.25 -16.76
CA ALA A 5 -49.23 -6.07 -17.97
C ALA A 5 -49.87 -4.98 -18.82
N VAL A 6 -49.10 -4.13 -19.48
CA VAL A 6 -49.49 -3.30 -20.65
C VAL A 6 -48.20 -3.07 -21.43
N ALA A 7 -47.96 -3.61 -22.56
CA ALA A 7 -48.46 -3.45 -23.94
C ALA A 7 -47.64 -2.43 -24.75
N ILE A 8 -47.11 -2.93 -25.77
CA ILE A 8 -46.33 -2.52 -26.95
C ILE A 8 -46.97 -1.37 -27.72
N VAL A 9 -46.18 -0.43 -28.24
CA VAL A 9 -46.46 0.24 -29.54
C VAL A 9 -45.18 0.44 -30.32
N ALA A 10 -45.11 -0.20 -31.47
CA ALA A 10 -44.10 0.04 -32.51
C ALA A 10 -44.64 1.11 -33.48
N LEU A 11 -43.77 1.97 -33.96
CA LEU A 11 -44.07 2.75 -35.17
C LEU A 11 -42.83 2.90 -36.03
N THR A 12 -42.92 2.29 -37.21
CA THR A 12 -41.98 2.34 -38.33
C THR A 12 -42.30 3.54 -39.23
N THR A 13 -41.28 4.26 -39.68
CA THR A 13 -41.38 5.04 -40.95
C THR A 13 -40.09 4.96 -41.73
N LEU A 14 -40.17 4.40 -42.91
CA LEU A 14 -39.25 4.48 -44.04
C LEU A 14 -39.34 5.85 -44.72
N ALA A 15 -38.22 6.40 -45.17
CA ALA A 15 -38.17 7.26 -46.35
C ALA A 15 -36.81 7.15 -47.03
N ALA A 16 -36.84 6.73 -48.28
CA ALA A 16 -35.74 6.66 -49.23
C ALA A 16 -35.73 7.91 -50.15
N SER A 17 -34.61 8.19 -50.76
CA SER A 17 -34.31 8.85 -52.02
C SER A 17 -33.10 9.79 -51.90
N ALA A 18 -32.20 9.99 -52.82
CA ALA A 18 -31.96 9.52 -54.17
C ALA A 18 -30.55 9.98 -54.60
N CYS A 19 -29.98 9.31 -55.55
CA CYS A 19 -28.69 9.57 -56.21
C CYS A 19 -28.60 10.97 -56.86
N SER A 20 -27.38 11.53 -56.87
CA SER A 20 -26.92 12.41 -57.96
C SER A 20 -25.40 12.24 -58.12
N SER A 21 -25.05 11.67 -59.25
CA SER A 21 -23.72 11.59 -59.82
C SER A 21 -23.36 12.91 -60.53
N SER A 22 -22.15 13.42 -60.27
CA SER A 22 -21.46 14.26 -61.26
C SER A 22 -19.95 14.11 -61.11
N SER A 23 -19.40 13.52 -62.17
CA SER A 23 -17.97 13.41 -62.46
C SER A 23 -17.42 14.76 -62.91
N SER A 24 -16.24 15.12 -62.36
CA SER A 24 -15.28 16.02 -63.05
C SER A 24 -13.85 15.68 -62.64
N THR A 25 -13.15 15.24 -63.65
CA THR A 25 -11.71 15.01 -63.73
C THR A 25 -10.94 16.34 -63.67
N SER A 26 -9.84 16.42 -62.87
CA SER A 26 -8.59 16.97 -63.36
C SER A 26 -7.49 17.05 -62.26
N THR A 27 -6.38 16.45 -62.60
CA THR A 27 -4.96 16.83 -62.46
C THR A 27 -4.32 16.98 -61.06
N THR A 28 -3.51 16.01 -60.82
CA THR A 28 -2.09 15.97 -60.31
C THR A 28 -1.57 17.22 -59.58
N SER A 29 -1.27 17.02 -58.29
CA SER A 29 -0.04 17.54 -57.69
C SER A 29 0.36 16.69 -56.50
N ALA A 30 1.49 16.05 -56.60
CA ALA A 30 2.15 15.34 -55.52
C ALA A 30 2.64 16.33 -54.46
N ALA A 31 2.10 16.26 -53.26
CA ALA A 31 2.73 16.81 -52.07
C ALA A 31 2.86 15.66 -51.08
N ALA A 32 4.08 15.21 -50.89
CA ALA A 32 4.44 14.30 -49.80
C ALA A 32 4.19 14.99 -48.46
N GLY A 33 2.99 14.83 -47.94
CA GLY A 33 2.65 15.16 -46.55
C GLY A 33 2.94 13.95 -45.69
N GLY A 34 4.06 13.97 -44.94
CA GLY A 34 4.35 12.97 -43.94
C GLY A 34 3.18 12.87 -42.96
N ALA A 35 2.46 11.76 -43.02
CA ALA A 35 1.58 11.37 -41.95
C ALA A 35 2.46 11.08 -40.74
N GLY A 36 2.72 12.09 -39.94
CA GLY A 36 3.18 11.94 -38.58
C GLY A 36 2.13 11.10 -37.86
N SER A 37 2.43 9.83 -37.66
CA SER A 37 1.71 9.03 -36.68
C SER A 37 1.87 9.75 -35.36
N ALA A 38 0.91 10.58 -35.00
CA ALA A 38 0.71 10.98 -33.62
C ALA A 38 0.48 9.67 -32.85
N SER A 39 1.55 9.12 -32.29
CA SER A 39 1.43 8.16 -31.21
C SER A 39 0.59 8.90 -30.16
N SER A 40 -0.69 8.63 -30.15
CA SER A 40 -1.52 8.92 -29.00
C SER A 40 -0.91 8.12 -27.86
N SER A 41 -0.02 8.78 -27.10
CA SER A 41 0.28 8.30 -25.76
C SER A 41 -1.05 8.37 -25.03
N SER A 42 -1.79 7.25 -25.05
CA SER A 42 -2.95 7.08 -24.19
C SER A 42 -2.40 7.16 -22.77
N GLY A 43 -2.49 8.37 -22.20
CA GLY A 43 -2.03 8.62 -20.85
C GLY A 43 -2.71 7.63 -19.91
N LEU A 44 -2.01 7.22 -18.86
CA LEU A 44 -2.59 6.38 -17.83
C LEU A 44 -3.88 7.02 -17.32
N SER A 45 -4.92 6.21 -17.06
CA SER A 45 -6.20 6.70 -16.59
C SER A 45 -6.92 5.67 -15.71
N GLY A 46 -7.97 6.11 -15.05
CA GLY A 46 -8.80 5.26 -14.20
C GLY A 46 -8.29 5.15 -12.77
N THR A 47 -8.86 4.23 -12.00
CA THR A 47 -8.51 4.04 -10.59
C THR A 47 -7.43 2.98 -10.45
N VAL A 48 -6.44 3.24 -9.59
CA VAL A 48 -5.46 2.26 -9.11
C VAL A 48 -5.73 2.01 -7.62
N THR A 49 -6.20 0.82 -7.30
CA THR A 49 -6.48 0.40 -5.92
C THR A 49 -5.26 -0.29 -5.33
N VAL A 50 -4.69 0.28 -4.28
CA VAL A 50 -3.46 -0.19 -3.63
C VAL A 50 -3.78 -0.69 -2.24
N LEU A 51 -3.49 -1.96 -1.97
CA LEU A 51 -3.51 -2.54 -0.63
C LEU A 51 -2.10 -2.47 -0.05
N ALA A 52 -1.90 -1.71 1.01
CA ALA A 52 -0.59 -1.43 1.57
C ALA A 52 -0.53 -1.68 3.08
N ALA A 53 0.63 -2.11 3.57
CA ALA A 53 0.87 -2.29 5.00
C ALA A 53 0.58 -1.00 5.79
N ALA A 54 0.03 -1.13 7.00
CA ALA A 54 -0.36 0.00 7.86
C ALA A 54 0.81 0.98 8.13
N SER A 55 2.05 0.48 8.22
CA SER A 55 3.27 1.30 8.38
C SER A 55 3.61 2.18 7.16
N LEU A 56 2.96 1.96 6.01
CA LEU A 56 3.14 2.76 4.79
C LEU A 56 2.15 3.93 4.67
N THR A 57 1.24 4.10 5.64
CA THR A 57 0.10 5.03 5.54
C THR A 57 0.53 6.43 5.12
N GLU A 58 1.45 7.06 5.81
CA GLU A 58 1.85 8.44 5.57
C GLU A 58 2.63 8.58 4.26
N SER A 59 3.59 7.68 4.05
CA SER A 59 4.44 7.69 2.85
C SER A 59 3.64 7.41 1.59
N PHE A 60 2.79 6.39 1.60
CA PHE A 60 1.97 6.03 0.43
C PHE A 60 0.86 7.04 0.15
N THR A 61 0.34 7.71 1.19
CA THR A 61 -0.58 8.85 0.98
C THR A 61 0.12 9.99 0.23
N THR A 62 1.37 10.28 0.56
CA THR A 62 2.17 11.29 -0.15
C THR A 62 2.52 10.81 -1.56
N ILE A 63 3.02 9.59 -1.70
CA ILE A 63 3.41 9.01 -3.00
C ILE A 63 2.19 8.90 -3.94
N GLY A 64 1.01 8.51 -3.42
CA GLY A 64 -0.22 8.45 -4.20
C GLY A 64 -0.59 9.81 -4.81
N LYS A 65 -0.53 10.88 -4.02
CA LYS A 65 -0.76 12.25 -4.50
C LYS A 65 0.27 12.70 -5.55
N MET A 66 1.55 12.33 -5.35
CA MET A 66 2.61 12.63 -6.31
C MET A 66 2.39 11.87 -7.62
N PHE A 67 1.96 10.62 -7.54
CA PHE A 67 1.63 9.80 -8.72
C PHE A 67 0.44 10.37 -9.49
N GLU A 68 -0.64 10.77 -8.81
CA GLU A 68 -1.81 11.43 -9.41
C GLU A 68 -1.41 12.74 -10.11
N ALA A 69 -0.54 13.54 -9.48
CA ALA A 69 -0.03 14.77 -10.08
C ALA A 69 0.81 14.52 -11.35
N ALA A 70 1.58 13.42 -11.37
CA ALA A 70 2.34 13.00 -12.55
C ALA A 70 1.45 12.35 -13.64
N HIS A 71 0.28 11.86 -13.28
CA HIS A 71 -0.67 11.17 -14.16
C HIS A 71 -2.11 11.68 -13.95
N PRO A 72 -2.47 12.87 -14.48
CA PRO A 72 -3.75 13.54 -14.19
C PRO A 72 -5.02 12.75 -14.50
N GLY A 73 -4.91 11.68 -15.30
CA GLY A 73 -6.03 10.77 -15.61
C GLY A 73 -6.23 9.64 -14.59
N VAL A 74 -5.36 9.53 -13.58
CA VAL A 74 -5.37 8.44 -12.59
C VAL A 74 -5.86 8.93 -11.24
N THR A 75 -6.61 8.08 -10.55
CA THR A 75 -6.97 8.24 -9.13
C THR A 75 -6.42 7.06 -8.35
N VAL A 76 -5.68 7.31 -7.27
CA VAL A 76 -5.12 6.27 -6.40
C VAL A 76 -6.02 6.06 -5.18
N LYS A 77 -6.55 4.86 -5.02
CA LYS A 77 -7.29 4.45 -3.82
C LYS A 77 -6.40 3.61 -2.92
N LEU A 78 -6.09 4.13 -1.75
CA LEU A 78 -5.24 3.46 -0.76
C LEU A 78 -6.11 2.79 0.31
N SER A 79 -5.78 1.54 0.64
CA SER A 79 -6.36 0.82 1.78
C SER A 79 -5.21 0.24 2.60
N PHE A 80 -5.19 0.56 3.88
CA PHE A 80 -4.12 0.20 4.80
C PHE A 80 -4.56 -0.83 5.83
N GLY A 81 -3.65 -1.72 6.20
CA GLY A 81 -3.92 -2.73 7.23
C GLY A 81 -2.74 -3.68 7.42
N ALA A 82 -2.93 -4.70 8.26
CA ALA A 82 -1.93 -5.76 8.41
C ALA A 82 -1.72 -6.50 7.08
N SER A 83 -0.46 -6.68 6.68
CA SER A 83 -0.15 -7.36 5.41
C SER A 83 -0.70 -8.78 5.33
N SER A 84 -0.81 -9.49 6.46
CA SER A 84 -1.43 -10.82 6.53
C SER A 84 -2.92 -10.77 6.19
N THR A 85 -3.65 -9.77 6.69
CA THR A 85 -5.08 -9.56 6.40
C THR A 85 -5.28 -9.16 4.94
N LEU A 86 -4.44 -8.23 4.42
CA LEU A 86 -4.50 -7.81 3.03
C LEU A 86 -4.21 -8.97 2.07
N ALA A 87 -3.21 -9.81 2.38
CA ALA A 87 -2.92 -11.02 1.60
C ALA A 87 -4.12 -12.00 1.58
N GLN A 88 -4.81 -12.17 2.71
CA GLN A 88 -6.03 -12.98 2.76
C GLN A 88 -7.16 -12.37 1.91
N GLN A 89 -7.36 -11.05 1.97
CA GLN A 89 -8.36 -10.35 1.15
C GLN A 89 -8.09 -10.56 -0.35
N ILE A 90 -6.83 -10.38 -0.80
CA ILE A 90 -6.43 -10.63 -2.19
C ILE A 90 -6.72 -12.09 -2.58
N ASN A 91 -6.32 -13.04 -1.74
CA ASN A 91 -6.52 -14.46 -1.99
C ASN A 91 -8.00 -14.87 -2.00
N ASN A 92 -8.87 -14.09 -1.36
CA ASN A 92 -10.32 -14.25 -1.37
C ASN A 92 -11.00 -13.45 -2.49
N GLY A 93 -10.22 -12.83 -3.40
CA GLY A 93 -10.73 -12.15 -4.58
C GLY A 93 -11.11 -10.69 -4.38
N ALA A 94 -10.60 -10.02 -3.34
CA ALA A 94 -10.80 -8.58 -3.19
C ALA A 94 -10.20 -7.84 -4.41
N PRO A 95 -10.96 -6.93 -5.05
CA PRO A 95 -10.48 -6.19 -6.21
C PRO A 95 -9.40 -5.21 -5.78
N ALA A 96 -8.19 -5.41 -6.27
CA ALA A 96 -7.05 -4.54 -6.05
C ALA A 96 -6.08 -4.63 -7.23
N ASP A 97 -5.27 -3.60 -7.40
CA ASP A 97 -4.29 -3.48 -8.48
C ASP A 97 -2.87 -3.73 -7.99
N VAL A 98 -2.54 -3.26 -6.79
CA VAL A 98 -1.19 -3.35 -6.22
C VAL A 98 -1.25 -3.85 -4.79
N PHE A 99 -0.28 -4.67 -4.41
CA PHE A 99 -0.03 -5.07 -3.03
C PHE A 99 1.37 -4.65 -2.58
N ALA A 100 1.45 -3.91 -1.47
CA ALA A 100 2.70 -3.53 -0.80
C ALA A 100 2.71 -4.08 0.63
N SER A 101 3.57 -5.06 0.88
CA SER A 101 3.62 -5.82 2.13
C SER A 101 4.76 -5.37 3.03
N ALA A 102 4.59 -5.44 4.36
CA ALA A 102 5.64 -5.22 5.35
C ALA A 102 6.41 -6.50 5.71
N ALA A 103 6.20 -7.59 4.97
CA ALA A 103 6.99 -8.82 5.13
C ALA A 103 6.96 -9.67 3.87
N PRO A 104 8.09 -10.27 3.47
CA PRO A 104 8.17 -11.21 2.34
C PRO A 104 7.18 -12.37 2.48
N LYS A 105 7.03 -12.93 3.70
CA LYS A 105 6.10 -14.03 3.97
C LYS A 105 4.66 -13.74 3.52
N ASN A 106 4.17 -12.53 3.72
CA ASN A 106 2.81 -12.18 3.33
C ASN A 106 2.67 -11.94 1.82
N MET A 107 3.71 -11.43 1.16
CA MET A 107 3.76 -11.39 -0.30
C MET A 107 3.77 -12.82 -0.88
N MET A 108 4.56 -13.73 -0.31
CA MET A 108 4.59 -15.14 -0.73
C MET A 108 3.21 -15.80 -0.64
N GLN A 109 2.40 -15.49 0.37
CA GLN A 109 1.02 -16.00 0.45
C GLN A 109 0.16 -15.64 -0.78
N VAL A 110 0.48 -14.53 -1.45
CA VAL A 110 -0.21 -14.07 -2.67
C VAL A 110 0.45 -14.67 -3.91
N THR A 111 1.79 -14.67 -3.99
CA THR A 111 2.51 -15.20 -5.16
C THR A 111 2.33 -16.71 -5.31
N ASP A 112 2.34 -17.47 -4.22
CA ASP A 112 2.17 -18.93 -4.23
C ASP A 112 0.79 -19.36 -4.75
N LYS A 113 -0.19 -18.45 -4.70
CA LYS A 113 -1.53 -18.64 -5.29
C LYS A 113 -1.68 -18.00 -6.68
N GLY A 114 -0.58 -17.52 -7.27
CA GLY A 114 -0.58 -16.85 -8.56
C GLY A 114 -1.25 -15.47 -8.57
N GLY A 115 -1.46 -14.87 -7.39
CA GLY A 115 -2.11 -13.55 -7.25
C GLY A 115 -1.19 -12.37 -7.59
N ALA A 116 0.12 -12.59 -7.60
CA ALA A 116 1.13 -11.61 -8.02
C ALA A 116 2.37 -12.34 -8.58
N SER A 117 3.17 -11.65 -9.38
CA SER A 117 4.43 -12.16 -9.92
C SER A 117 5.53 -11.10 -9.79
N ASN A 118 6.79 -11.57 -9.72
CA ASN A 118 7.99 -10.70 -9.70
C ASN A 118 7.95 -9.56 -8.68
N PRO A 119 7.64 -9.81 -7.40
CA PRO A 119 7.66 -8.77 -6.39
C PRO A 119 9.05 -8.14 -6.28
N LYS A 120 9.10 -6.82 -6.01
CA LYS A 120 10.33 -6.06 -5.81
C LYS A 120 10.41 -5.59 -4.37
N ASN A 121 11.51 -5.87 -3.68
CA ASN A 121 11.80 -5.22 -2.41
C ASN A 121 12.11 -3.74 -2.70
N PHE A 122 11.43 -2.83 -2.02
CA PHE A 122 11.57 -1.40 -2.27
C PHE A 122 12.09 -0.62 -1.06
N VAL A 123 11.95 -1.14 0.14
CA VAL A 123 12.51 -0.60 1.39
C VAL A 123 12.64 -1.70 2.45
N GLN A 124 13.35 -1.35 3.55
CA GLN A 124 13.36 -2.10 4.80
C GLN A 124 12.91 -1.21 5.96
N ASN A 125 12.46 -1.83 7.06
CA ASN A 125 12.13 -1.15 8.30
C ASN A 125 12.66 -1.97 9.48
N GLN A 126 12.92 -1.30 10.61
CA GLN A 126 13.38 -1.93 11.83
C GLN A 126 12.53 -1.54 13.03
N MET A 127 12.63 -2.31 14.11
CA MET A 127 11.81 -2.09 15.28
C MET A 127 12.37 -0.98 16.18
N GLU A 128 11.46 -0.29 16.86
CA GLU A 128 11.72 0.71 17.88
C GLU A 128 10.68 0.57 19.00
N ILE A 129 11.05 0.93 20.23
CA ILE A 129 10.08 0.98 21.32
C ILE A 129 9.48 2.38 21.34
N ALA A 130 8.16 2.47 21.26
CA ALA A 130 7.40 3.69 21.48
C ALA A 130 6.89 3.73 22.92
N VAL A 131 7.07 4.88 23.59
CA VAL A 131 6.53 5.16 24.92
C VAL A 131 5.79 6.49 24.91
N PRO A 132 4.85 6.75 25.84
CA PRO A 132 4.31 8.09 26.02
C PRO A 132 5.42 9.13 26.21
N PRO A 133 5.24 10.41 25.82
CA PRO A 133 6.32 11.40 25.84
C PRO A 133 7.01 11.56 27.20
N SER A 134 6.26 11.42 28.30
CA SER A 134 6.78 11.51 29.67
C SER A 134 7.45 10.21 30.14
N ASN A 135 7.28 9.10 29.43
CA ASN A 135 7.81 7.77 29.78
C ASN A 135 7.65 7.42 31.28
N PRO A 136 6.42 7.34 31.80
CA PRO A 136 6.19 7.23 33.24
C PRO A 136 6.70 5.90 33.83
N ALA A 137 6.80 4.83 33.03
CA ALA A 137 7.34 3.54 33.42
C ALA A 137 8.88 3.47 33.35
N ASN A 138 9.56 4.55 32.95
CA ASN A 138 11.02 4.61 32.79
C ASN A 138 11.60 3.48 31.93
N VAL A 139 10.91 3.12 30.86
CA VAL A 139 11.40 2.13 29.89
C VAL A 139 12.60 2.71 29.16
N ALA A 140 13.72 1.99 29.16
CA ALA A 140 14.97 2.40 28.52
C ALA A 140 15.54 1.31 27.58
N THR A 141 15.17 0.06 27.80
CA THR A 141 15.69 -1.10 27.07
C THR A 141 14.60 -2.10 26.75
N VAL A 142 14.91 -3.06 25.86
CA VAL A 142 14.01 -4.20 25.57
C VAL A 142 13.75 -5.05 26.84
N ALA A 143 14.73 -5.14 27.74
CA ALA A 143 14.58 -5.90 28.98
C ALA A 143 13.53 -5.29 29.93
N ASP A 144 13.34 -3.97 29.89
CA ASP A 144 12.31 -3.31 30.72
C ASP A 144 10.89 -3.72 30.32
N LEU A 145 10.68 -4.12 29.05
CA LEU A 145 9.39 -4.61 28.57
C LEU A 145 8.96 -5.95 29.20
N ALA A 146 9.90 -6.66 29.82
CA ALA A 146 9.61 -7.93 30.51
C ALA A 146 9.22 -7.74 31.97
N LYS A 147 9.32 -6.50 32.52
CA LYS A 147 8.91 -6.20 33.89
C LYS A 147 7.40 -6.33 34.05
N PRO A 148 6.90 -6.98 35.11
CA PRO A 148 5.48 -7.25 35.27
C PRO A 148 4.62 -5.99 35.45
N GLU A 149 5.21 -4.90 35.94
CA GLU A 149 4.54 -3.61 36.13
C GLU A 149 4.42 -2.81 34.84
N VAL A 150 5.18 -3.12 33.78
CA VAL A 150 5.16 -2.41 32.52
C VAL A 150 4.07 -2.96 31.59
N LYS A 151 3.07 -2.16 31.29
CA LYS A 151 2.00 -2.51 30.36
C LYS A 151 2.49 -2.35 28.92
N VAL A 152 2.59 -3.45 28.18
CA VAL A 152 3.09 -3.46 26.81
C VAL A 152 1.99 -3.82 25.85
N ALA A 153 1.85 -3.04 24.77
CA ALA A 153 1.08 -3.41 23.60
C ALA A 153 2.01 -3.98 22.51
N LEU A 154 1.62 -5.07 21.90
CA LEU A 154 2.31 -5.67 20.75
C LEU A 154 1.31 -5.92 19.62
N CYS A 155 1.81 -6.09 18.42
CA CYS A 155 1.02 -6.67 17.34
C CYS A 155 0.78 -8.16 17.58
N GLN A 156 -0.28 -8.71 16.99
CA GLN A 156 -0.50 -10.16 16.91
C GLN A 156 0.69 -10.83 16.22
N ILE A 157 1.07 -12.03 16.64
CA ILE A 157 2.28 -12.72 16.15
C ILE A 157 2.22 -13.02 14.65
N GLN A 158 1.03 -13.25 14.09
CA GLN A 158 0.84 -13.59 12.68
C GLN A 158 0.98 -12.38 11.74
N VAL A 159 0.95 -11.14 12.26
CA VAL A 159 1.14 -9.94 11.44
C VAL A 159 2.61 -9.50 11.42
N PRO A 160 3.08 -8.72 10.39
CA PRO A 160 4.50 -8.41 10.23
C PRO A 160 5.18 -7.82 11.46
N CYS A 161 4.58 -6.80 12.08
CA CYS A 161 5.14 -6.13 13.26
C CYS A 161 5.28 -7.07 14.47
N GLY A 162 4.30 -7.95 14.69
CA GLY A 162 4.39 -8.94 15.77
C GLY A 162 5.48 -9.97 15.52
N ALA A 163 5.53 -10.53 14.31
CA ALA A 163 6.58 -11.49 13.94
C ALA A 163 8.00 -10.88 14.01
N THR A 164 8.14 -9.58 13.70
CA THR A 164 9.44 -8.89 13.77
C THR A 164 9.81 -8.55 15.22
N ALA A 165 8.85 -8.14 16.05
CA ALA A 165 9.06 -7.90 17.48
C ALA A 165 9.49 -9.17 18.22
N GLU A 166 8.88 -10.33 17.90
CA GLU A 166 9.28 -11.63 18.50
C GLU A 166 10.76 -11.95 18.20
N LYS A 167 11.28 -11.61 17.00
CA LYS A 167 12.71 -11.76 16.70
C LYS A 167 13.59 -10.90 17.62
N VAL A 168 13.18 -9.65 17.88
CA VAL A 168 13.87 -8.78 18.85
C VAL A 168 13.91 -9.44 20.22
N PHE A 169 12.80 -9.99 20.70
CA PHE A 169 12.75 -10.63 22.02
C PHE A 169 13.60 -11.89 22.10
N VAL A 170 13.64 -12.69 21.02
CA VAL A 170 14.54 -13.85 20.93
C VAL A 170 16.00 -13.41 20.96
N ASN A 171 16.38 -12.38 20.18
CA ASN A 171 17.74 -11.85 20.14
C ASN A 171 18.17 -11.29 21.51
N ALA A 172 17.26 -10.55 22.16
CA ALA A 172 17.49 -9.98 23.49
C ALA A 172 17.40 -11.01 24.63
N LYS A 173 16.97 -12.25 24.35
CA LYS A 173 16.73 -13.32 25.34
C LYS A 173 15.75 -12.89 26.44
N VAL A 174 14.70 -12.17 26.10
CA VAL A 174 13.65 -11.73 27.01
C VAL A 174 12.31 -12.33 26.65
N VAL A 175 11.44 -12.47 27.65
CA VAL A 175 10.06 -12.92 27.46
C VAL A 175 9.13 -11.75 27.84
N VAL A 176 8.53 -11.12 26.82
CA VAL A 176 7.58 -10.03 27.03
C VAL A 176 6.16 -10.59 27.09
N ARG A 177 5.40 -10.17 28.10
CA ARG A 177 4.00 -10.54 28.27
C ARG A 177 3.11 -9.34 28.05
N PRO A 178 2.64 -9.11 26.82
CA PRO A 178 1.84 -7.93 26.51
C PRO A 178 0.47 -8.00 27.20
N VAL A 179 -0.06 -6.83 27.59
CA VAL A 179 -1.44 -6.73 28.10
C VAL A 179 -2.45 -6.75 26.96
N THR A 180 -2.03 -6.45 25.74
CA THR A 180 -2.87 -6.50 24.54
C THR A 180 -2.06 -6.82 23.28
N ARG A 181 -2.72 -7.44 22.29
CA ARG A 181 -2.16 -7.70 20.96
C ARG A 181 -3.07 -7.13 19.89
N GLU A 182 -2.56 -6.17 19.17
CA GLU A 182 -3.29 -5.39 18.20
C GLU A 182 -3.24 -6.01 16.79
N ALA A 183 -4.21 -5.65 15.96
CA ALA A 183 -4.36 -6.17 14.61
C ALA A 183 -3.25 -5.72 13.66
N ASP A 184 -2.67 -4.54 13.88
CA ASP A 184 -1.58 -3.96 13.09
C ASP A 184 -0.75 -2.96 13.90
N VAL A 185 0.30 -2.40 13.26
CA VAL A 185 1.24 -1.52 13.95
C VAL A 185 0.65 -0.16 14.30
N LYS A 186 -0.28 0.38 13.51
CA LYS A 186 -0.93 1.67 13.81
C LYS A 186 -1.87 1.54 15.01
N ALA A 187 -2.56 0.42 15.14
CA ALA A 187 -3.36 0.12 16.34
C ALA A 187 -2.46 0.00 17.58
N THR A 188 -1.29 -0.65 17.47
CA THR A 188 -0.29 -0.72 18.56
C THR A 188 0.22 0.67 18.95
N LEU A 189 0.60 1.50 17.98
CA LEU A 189 1.05 2.87 18.20
C LEU A 189 -0.03 3.73 18.89
N THR A 190 -1.29 3.60 18.45
CA THR A 190 -2.42 4.34 19.02
C THR A 190 -2.60 4.04 20.51
N LYS A 191 -2.38 2.80 20.98
CA LYS A 191 -2.41 2.47 22.40
C LYS A 191 -1.39 3.27 23.21
N VAL A 192 -0.21 3.48 22.65
CA VAL A 192 0.84 4.30 23.27
C VAL A 192 0.49 5.80 23.24
N GLU A 193 0.01 6.30 22.09
CA GLU A 193 -0.41 7.71 21.93
C GLU A 193 -1.51 8.09 22.93
N LEU A 194 -2.47 7.17 23.15
CA LEU A 194 -3.58 7.36 24.11
C LEU A 194 -3.16 7.08 25.56
N LYS A 195 -1.92 6.67 25.81
CA LYS A 195 -1.40 6.32 27.15
C LYS A 195 -2.18 5.18 27.83
N GLU A 196 -2.78 4.29 27.03
CA GLU A 196 -3.45 3.10 27.54
C GLU A 196 -2.45 2.02 27.98
N VAL A 197 -1.22 2.11 27.46
CA VAL A 197 -0.08 1.26 27.79
C VAL A 197 1.16 2.11 28.04
N ASP A 198 2.17 1.54 28.70
CA ASP A 198 3.43 2.19 29.01
C ASP A 198 4.43 2.12 27.85
N ALA A 199 4.33 1.09 27.02
CA ALA A 199 5.18 0.89 25.85
C ALA A 199 4.49 0.08 24.75
N GLY A 200 4.97 0.27 23.52
CA GLY A 200 4.65 -0.58 22.38
C GLY A 200 5.89 -0.82 21.55
N VAL A 201 5.98 -1.98 20.87
CA VAL A 201 7.06 -2.23 19.90
C VAL A 201 6.47 -2.05 18.50
N VAL A 202 6.98 -1.03 17.81
CA VAL A 202 6.52 -0.55 16.50
C VAL A 202 7.71 -0.38 15.57
N TYR A 203 7.51 0.15 14.37
CA TYR A 203 8.64 0.47 13.51
C TYR A 203 9.17 1.89 13.75
N VAL A 204 10.44 2.14 13.40
CA VAL A 204 11.06 3.47 13.41
C VAL A 204 10.21 4.50 12.67
N THR A 205 9.63 4.12 11.54
CA THR A 205 8.75 4.99 10.74
C THR A 205 7.48 5.39 11.48
N ASP A 206 6.94 4.51 12.32
CA ASP A 206 5.74 4.78 13.12
C ASP A 206 6.02 5.80 14.22
N VAL A 207 7.14 5.64 14.93
CA VAL A 207 7.62 6.61 15.93
C VAL A 207 7.82 7.96 15.28
N LYS A 208 8.49 7.99 14.12
CA LYS A 208 8.76 9.22 13.39
C LYS A 208 7.47 9.91 12.93
N SER A 209 6.50 9.14 12.43
CA SER A 209 5.20 9.69 11.99
C SER A 209 4.35 10.22 13.14
N ALA A 210 4.47 9.64 14.34
CA ALA A 210 3.76 10.09 15.54
C ALA A 210 4.29 11.44 16.06
N GLY A 211 5.52 11.80 15.72
CA GLY A 211 6.15 13.05 16.16
C GLY A 211 6.19 13.17 17.69
N THR A 212 5.65 14.25 18.24
CA THR A 212 5.66 14.53 19.69
C THR A 212 4.66 13.71 20.51
N LYS A 213 3.80 12.91 19.87
CA LYS A 213 2.79 12.11 20.58
C LYS A 213 3.39 10.91 21.30
N VAL A 214 4.56 10.46 20.87
CA VAL A 214 5.34 9.40 21.52
C VAL A 214 6.81 9.79 21.59
N LYS A 215 7.56 9.10 22.46
CA LYS A 215 9.01 9.12 22.47
C LYS A 215 9.52 7.76 21.99
N GLY A 216 10.45 7.75 21.04
CA GLY A 216 11.15 6.57 20.58
C GLY A 216 12.31 6.18 21.49
N ILE A 217 12.51 4.89 21.69
CA ILE A 217 13.66 4.30 22.35
C ILE A 217 14.29 3.33 21.37
N VAL A 218 15.48 3.66 20.92
CA VAL A 218 16.23 2.88 19.92
C VAL A 218 16.59 1.51 20.49
N ILE A 219 16.32 0.47 19.73
CA ILE A 219 16.75 -0.89 20.04
C ILE A 219 18.17 -1.08 19.47
N PRO A 220 19.16 -1.51 20.27
CA PRO A 220 20.51 -1.75 19.79
C PRO A 220 20.56 -2.70 18.59
N ALA A 221 21.43 -2.41 17.61
CA ALA A 221 21.46 -3.10 16.32
C ALA A 221 21.76 -4.61 16.43
N ASP A 222 22.51 -5.02 17.44
CA ASP A 222 22.88 -6.42 17.71
C ASP A 222 21.69 -7.29 18.15
N ILE A 223 20.63 -6.67 18.70
CA ILE A 223 19.40 -7.35 19.12
C ILE A 223 18.18 -6.92 18.30
N ASN A 224 18.29 -5.88 17.47
CA ASN A 224 17.16 -5.42 16.66
C ASN A 224 16.81 -6.41 15.55
N ALA A 225 15.68 -6.22 14.92
CA ALA A 225 15.23 -6.97 13.77
C ALA A 225 14.65 -6.03 12.71
N SER A 226 14.94 -6.34 11.46
CA SER A 226 14.38 -5.66 10.30
C SER A 226 13.45 -6.58 9.50
N THR A 227 12.66 -5.98 8.64
CA THR A 227 11.83 -6.67 7.66
C THR A 227 11.88 -5.94 6.34
N GLU A 228 11.92 -6.70 5.24
CA GLU A 228 11.85 -6.19 3.88
C GLU A 228 10.39 -5.95 3.47
N TYR A 229 10.21 -4.96 2.63
CA TYR A 229 8.91 -4.57 2.08
C TYR A 229 8.88 -4.84 0.59
N PRO A 230 8.25 -5.94 0.17
CA PRO A 230 7.98 -6.21 -1.23
C PRO A 230 6.71 -5.51 -1.72
N ILE A 231 6.74 -5.09 -2.99
CA ILE A 231 5.60 -4.55 -3.74
C ILE A 231 5.44 -5.31 -5.05
N ALA A 232 4.19 -5.52 -5.49
CA ALA A 232 3.89 -6.12 -6.78
C ALA A 232 2.56 -5.61 -7.34
N ALA A 233 2.46 -5.55 -8.67
CA ALA A 233 1.18 -5.50 -9.35
C ALA A 233 0.49 -6.87 -9.24
N LEU A 234 -0.82 -6.87 -9.04
CA LEU A 234 -1.60 -8.10 -8.94
C LEU A 234 -1.93 -8.66 -10.32
N THR A 235 -1.93 -9.98 -10.44
CA THR A 235 -2.18 -10.68 -11.73
C THR A 235 -3.58 -10.40 -12.28
N LYS A 236 -4.55 -10.16 -11.40
CA LYS A 236 -5.94 -9.85 -11.77
C LYS A 236 -6.27 -8.37 -11.54
N ALA A 237 -5.27 -7.48 -11.63
CA ALA A 237 -5.46 -6.05 -11.47
C ALA A 237 -6.50 -5.51 -12.47
N PRO A 238 -7.61 -4.88 -12.01
CA PRO A 238 -8.56 -4.21 -12.90
C PRO A 238 -7.92 -3.15 -13.79
N ASN A 239 -6.89 -2.45 -13.29
CA ASN A 239 -6.11 -1.46 -14.03
C ASN A 239 -4.63 -1.91 -14.09
N ALA A 240 -4.33 -2.93 -14.88
CA ALA A 240 -2.99 -3.52 -14.95
C ALA A 240 -1.90 -2.51 -15.37
N ALA A 241 -2.19 -1.60 -16.31
CA ALA A 241 -1.25 -0.57 -16.75
C ALA A 241 -0.96 0.44 -15.63
N GLY A 242 -2.00 0.91 -14.94
CA GLY A 242 -1.87 1.79 -13.78
C GLY A 242 -1.16 1.12 -12.60
N ALA A 243 -1.43 -0.19 -12.37
CA ALA A 243 -0.76 -0.98 -11.34
C ALA A 243 0.75 -1.05 -11.55
N GLN A 244 1.19 -1.41 -12.77
CA GLN A 244 2.61 -1.49 -13.10
C GLN A 244 3.27 -0.11 -12.98
N ALA A 245 2.65 0.92 -13.53
CA ALA A 245 3.16 2.28 -13.45
C ALA A 245 3.29 2.77 -11.99
N PHE A 246 2.35 2.43 -11.12
CA PHE A 246 2.44 2.78 -9.69
C PHE A 246 3.59 2.04 -9.01
N VAL A 247 3.79 0.75 -9.30
CA VAL A 247 4.94 -0.03 -8.78
C VAL A 247 6.25 0.62 -9.22
N ASP A 248 6.39 0.94 -10.51
CA ASP A 248 7.59 1.58 -11.06
C ASP A 248 7.82 2.97 -10.44
N TYR A 249 6.73 3.72 -10.19
CA TYR A 249 6.82 5.02 -9.52
C TYR A 249 7.31 4.89 -8.07
N VAL A 250 6.83 3.90 -7.31
CA VAL A 250 7.32 3.63 -5.94
C VAL A 250 8.82 3.33 -5.92
N LEU A 251 9.34 2.69 -6.96
CA LEU A 251 10.77 2.40 -7.12
C LEU A 251 11.58 3.59 -7.61
N SER A 252 10.94 4.66 -8.07
CA SER A 252 11.61 5.85 -8.61
C SER A 252 12.26 6.71 -7.53
N ALA A 253 13.26 7.51 -7.90
CA ALA A 253 13.99 8.38 -6.97
C ALA A 253 13.07 9.34 -6.18
N PRO A 254 12.04 10.01 -6.76
CA PRO A 254 11.15 10.86 -5.98
C PRO A 254 10.39 10.12 -4.87
N ALA A 255 9.87 8.92 -5.15
CA ALA A 255 9.16 8.13 -4.15
C ALA A 255 10.12 7.58 -3.08
N GLN A 256 11.33 7.15 -3.49
CA GLN A 256 12.36 6.68 -2.56
C GLN A 256 12.84 7.80 -1.61
N GLN A 257 12.87 9.05 -2.05
CA GLN A 257 13.15 10.20 -1.17
C GLN A 257 12.07 10.35 -0.09
N VAL A 258 10.79 10.21 -0.43
CA VAL A 258 9.69 10.23 0.56
C VAL A 258 9.86 9.11 1.57
N LEU A 259 10.15 7.90 1.12
CA LEU A 259 10.33 6.73 1.98
C LEU A 259 11.54 6.88 2.92
N THR A 260 12.68 7.32 2.39
CA THR A 260 13.89 7.60 3.19
C THR A 260 13.63 8.71 4.22
N ALA A 261 12.95 9.79 3.80
CA ALA A 261 12.55 10.87 4.70
C ALA A 261 11.61 10.40 5.81
N ALA A 262 10.78 9.39 5.56
CA ALA A 262 9.92 8.77 6.57
C ALA A 262 10.69 7.83 7.54
N GLY A 263 11.93 7.48 7.25
CA GLY A 263 12.78 6.63 8.09
C GLY A 263 12.93 5.18 7.62
N PHE A 264 12.41 4.86 6.43
CA PHE A 264 12.71 3.57 5.81
C PHE A 264 14.18 3.50 5.37
N MET A 265 14.73 2.31 5.41
CA MET A 265 16.07 2.00 4.90
C MET A 265 15.96 1.50 3.45
N ALA A 266 17.05 1.62 2.68
CA ALA A 266 17.15 0.99 1.37
C ALA A 266 16.98 -0.54 1.48
N PRO A 267 16.47 -1.21 0.42
CA PRO A 267 16.26 -2.66 0.40
C PRO A 267 17.56 -3.46 0.48
#